data_bb5b73d1a7364314b03c1919ceea1e0e
#
_entry.id   bb5b73d1a7364314b03c1919ceea1e0e
#
_cell.length_a   1.000
_cell.length_b   1.000
_cell.length_c   1.000
_cell.angle_alpha   90.00
_cell.angle_beta   90.00
_cell.angle_gamma   90.00
#
_symmetry.space_group_name_H-M   'P 1'
#
loop_
_entity.id
_entity.type
_entity.pdbx_description
1 polymer ?
#
loop_
_entity_poly.entity_id
_entity_poly.type
_entity_poly.pdbx_seq_one_letter_code
_entity_poly.pdbx_strand_id
1 'polypeptide(L)'
;MVLGVGAFAYSATQILKDDGADVSTYLTRNYAHYPPSIAGPAYSREQFPNPNQLIQEKRIHLVVPMSIDWALAPWAKELMDSKALIFGPTGDGMKIERERDFARKLCHQFKIPFPKAYVASNRLEAESILEKHPHPYVIKNPLCSPTSPIHTILCETIEDTRSWLRNVDYAEGVFLQEYMGRAEAGHIALISHGEIYSLVTNQEYKRAFNGNMGVVAGAPLGGLVERDPDDKYGLARELIRPLLPWLREVDYHGPIQVTAVRRDNKWHVIEYNIRIGVTSGAMILRMLENPFEVLLKTAQNKKLEIQFKRDLNFGCSITLAGYGYPYVHVNGPLLPIERAGPFDCDVWWNEVTGDHEGRLFSAGHRICDVIALSASLEEAVQKAYSNIRKIRSLGSYFRTDIGQSLWPPGNI
;
A
#
# COMPACT_ATOMS: atom_id res chain seq x y z
N MET A 1 -4.83 -13.60 12.41
CA MET A 1 -5.21 -13.91 11.00
C MET A 1 -4.86 -12.73 10.13
N VAL A 2 -4.11 -12.95 9.05
CA VAL A 2 -3.87 -11.94 8.02
C VAL A 2 -5.02 -11.99 7.01
N LEU A 3 -5.54 -10.82 6.64
CA LEU A 3 -6.67 -10.66 5.72
C LEU A 3 -6.17 -10.01 4.43
N GLY A 4 -5.91 -10.82 3.40
CA GLY A 4 -5.31 -10.32 2.16
C GLY A 4 -4.90 -11.42 1.18
N VAL A 5 -4.11 -11.07 0.16
CA VAL A 5 -3.65 -11.96 -0.91
C VAL A 5 -2.21 -11.68 -1.33
N GLY A 6 -1.63 -12.59 -2.12
CA GLY A 6 -0.35 -12.42 -2.80
C GLY A 6 0.83 -12.21 -1.86
N ALA A 7 1.85 -11.51 -2.35
CA ALA A 7 3.08 -11.20 -1.61
C ALA A 7 2.81 -10.44 -0.30
N PHE A 8 1.78 -9.63 -0.28
CA PHE A 8 1.41 -8.80 0.86
C PHE A 8 0.94 -9.63 2.05
N ALA A 9 0.01 -10.56 1.80
CA ALA A 9 -0.43 -11.49 2.84
C ALA A 9 0.67 -12.51 3.18
N TYR A 10 1.40 -13.00 2.17
CA TYR A 10 2.50 -13.93 2.36
C TYR A 10 3.57 -13.38 3.30
N SER A 11 4.08 -12.17 3.01
CA SER A 11 5.11 -11.53 3.83
C SER A 11 4.66 -11.29 5.27
N ALA A 12 3.47 -10.73 5.45
CA ALA A 12 2.93 -10.48 6.79
C ALA A 12 2.74 -11.77 7.59
N THR A 13 2.19 -12.83 6.95
CA THR A 13 2.00 -14.13 7.59
C THR A 13 3.33 -14.75 8.02
N GLN A 14 4.32 -14.75 7.11
CA GLN A 14 5.63 -15.33 7.41
C GLN A 14 6.36 -14.55 8.52
N ILE A 15 6.39 -13.21 8.43
CA ILE A 15 7.12 -12.40 9.41
C ILE A 15 6.49 -12.50 10.81
N LEU A 16 5.17 -12.48 10.91
CA LEU A 16 4.49 -12.64 12.19
C LEU A 16 4.65 -14.05 12.77
N LYS A 17 4.72 -15.07 11.91
CA LYS A 17 5.03 -16.44 12.31
C LYS A 17 6.49 -16.57 12.81
N ASP A 18 7.44 -15.96 12.12
CA ASP A 18 8.85 -15.91 12.55
C ASP A 18 8.99 -15.23 13.93
N ASP A 19 8.09 -14.30 14.25
CA ASP A 19 7.99 -13.62 15.55
C ASP A 19 7.16 -14.41 16.59
N GLY A 20 6.85 -15.67 16.32
CA GLY A 20 6.23 -16.61 17.26
C GLY A 20 4.71 -16.61 17.30
N ALA A 21 4.02 -15.88 16.42
CA ALA A 21 2.56 -15.92 16.34
C ALA A 21 2.06 -17.17 15.62
N ASP A 22 0.89 -17.70 16.07
CA ASP A 22 0.14 -18.68 15.28
C ASP A 22 -0.71 -17.93 14.25
N VAL A 23 -0.32 -18.04 12.98
CA VAL A 23 -0.87 -17.20 11.91
C VAL A 23 -1.52 -18.04 10.83
N SER A 24 -2.73 -17.63 10.46
CA SER A 24 -3.43 -18.10 9.26
C SER A 24 -3.77 -16.92 8.36
N THR A 25 -3.98 -17.18 7.07
CA THR A 25 -4.40 -16.18 6.09
C THR A 25 -5.83 -16.44 5.62
N TYR A 26 -6.65 -15.41 5.58
CA TYR A 26 -7.93 -15.42 4.87
C TYR A 26 -7.78 -14.66 3.55
N LEU A 27 -8.04 -15.36 2.45
CA LEU A 27 -7.86 -14.86 1.10
C LEU A 27 -9.06 -14.03 0.66
N THR A 28 -8.87 -12.73 0.53
CA THR A 28 -9.95 -11.79 0.15
C THR A 28 -10.33 -11.86 -1.33
N ARG A 29 -9.54 -12.54 -2.15
CA ARG A 29 -9.76 -12.77 -3.60
C ARG A 29 -9.37 -14.20 -3.97
N ASN A 30 -9.97 -14.74 -5.05
CA ASN A 30 -9.77 -16.14 -5.45
C ASN A 30 -8.45 -16.42 -6.19
N TYR A 31 -7.66 -15.41 -6.51
CA TYR A 31 -6.35 -15.57 -7.12
C TYR A 31 -5.22 -15.47 -6.08
N ALA A 32 -4.02 -15.89 -6.47
CA ALA A 32 -2.83 -15.80 -5.63
C ALA A 32 -2.92 -16.58 -4.29
N HIS A 33 -3.50 -17.77 -4.33
CA HIS A 33 -3.63 -18.67 -3.17
C HIS A 33 -2.29 -19.23 -2.70
N TYR A 34 -1.42 -19.58 -3.64
CA TYR A 34 -0.22 -20.34 -3.37
C TYR A 34 0.77 -19.60 -2.43
N PRO A 35 1.10 -18.32 -2.64
CA PRO A 35 2.12 -17.68 -1.82
C PRO A 35 1.77 -17.63 -0.32
N PRO A 36 0.58 -17.23 0.11
CA PRO A 36 0.22 -17.30 1.52
C PRO A 36 0.25 -18.72 2.10
N SER A 37 -0.08 -19.74 1.30
CA SER A 37 -0.06 -21.14 1.75
C SER A 37 1.34 -21.68 2.05
N ILE A 38 2.39 -21.08 1.49
CA ILE A 38 3.79 -21.40 1.83
C ILE A 38 4.09 -21.03 3.28
N ALA A 39 3.56 -19.90 3.76
CA ALA A 39 3.81 -19.41 5.12
C ALA A 39 3.00 -20.17 6.18
N GLY A 40 1.77 -20.54 5.87
CA GLY A 40 0.89 -21.22 6.82
C GLY A 40 -0.50 -21.52 6.26
N PRO A 41 -1.45 -21.93 7.10
CA PRO A 41 -2.81 -22.21 6.67
C PRO A 41 -3.43 -21.01 5.95
N ALA A 42 -3.92 -21.23 4.74
CA ALA A 42 -4.60 -20.22 3.93
C ALA A 42 -6.02 -20.71 3.59
N TYR A 43 -7.02 -19.90 3.86
CA TYR A 43 -8.42 -20.22 3.70
C TYR A 43 -9.06 -19.33 2.65
N SER A 44 -9.78 -19.95 1.72
CA SER A 44 -10.45 -19.24 0.63
C SER A 44 -11.87 -18.79 1.01
N ARG A 45 -12.43 -17.88 0.21
CA ARG A 45 -13.82 -17.47 0.31
C ARG A 45 -14.81 -18.60 -0.04
N GLU A 46 -14.37 -19.62 -0.74
CA GLU A 46 -15.18 -20.82 -1.03
C GLU A 46 -15.30 -21.72 0.19
N GLN A 47 -14.23 -21.85 0.97
CA GLN A 47 -14.23 -22.60 2.24
C GLN A 47 -14.97 -21.86 3.35
N PHE A 48 -14.74 -20.57 3.43
CA PHE A 48 -15.36 -19.66 4.41
C PHE A 48 -15.90 -18.42 3.71
N PRO A 49 -17.18 -18.40 3.26
CA PRO A 49 -17.78 -17.22 2.64
C PRO A 49 -17.77 -15.99 3.57
N ASN A 50 -17.78 -16.23 4.87
CA ASN A 50 -17.68 -15.21 5.90
C ASN A 50 -16.49 -15.54 6.83
N PRO A 51 -15.46 -14.64 6.94
CA PRO A 51 -14.29 -14.87 7.79
C PRO A 51 -14.63 -14.96 9.28
N ASN A 52 -15.80 -14.48 9.72
CA ASN A 52 -16.22 -14.59 11.12
C ASN A 52 -16.42 -16.04 11.55
N GLN A 53 -16.81 -16.94 10.64
CA GLN A 53 -16.87 -18.36 10.91
C GLN A 53 -15.48 -18.92 11.24
N LEU A 54 -14.48 -18.56 10.42
CA LEU A 54 -13.10 -18.96 10.64
C LEU A 54 -12.55 -18.39 11.97
N ILE A 55 -12.87 -17.12 12.28
CA ILE A 55 -12.48 -16.48 13.54
C ILE A 55 -13.00 -17.27 14.74
N GLN A 56 -14.24 -17.70 14.71
CA GLN A 56 -14.85 -18.49 15.78
C GLN A 56 -14.24 -19.89 15.88
N GLU A 57 -14.14 -20.62 14.77
CA GLU A 57 -13.62 -21.99 14.73
C GLU A 57 -12.16 -22.08 15.19
N LYS A 58 -11.31 -21.13 14.73
CA LYS A 58 -9.88 -21.11 15.04
C LYS A 58 -9.54 -20.24 16.25
N ARG A 59 -10.52 -19.64 16.92
CA ARG A 59 -10.34 -18.75 18.06
C ARG A 59 -9.33 -17.62 17.79
N ILE A 60 -9.51 -16.96 16.66
CA ILE A 60 -8.61 -15.89 16.22
C ILE A 60 -8.79 -14.66 17.08
N HIS A 61 -7.70 -14.15 17.64
CA HIS A 61 -7.71 -12.99 18.55
C HIS A 61 -7.40 -11.68 17.84
N LEU A 62 -6.61 -11.72 16.77
CA LEU A 62 -6.15 -10.54 16.02
C LEU A 62 -6.35 -10.74 14.52
N VAL A 63 -6.99 -9.76 13.88
CA VAL A 63 -7.14 -9.65 12.43
C VAL A 63 -6.26 -8.51 11.92
N VAL A 64 -5.44 -8.79 10.91
CA VAL A 64 -4.53 -7.83 10.29
C VAL A 64 -4.94 -7.62 8.83
N PRO A 65 -5.75 -6.60 8.54
CA PRO A 65 -6.15 -6.28 7.18
C PRO A 65 -5.00 -5.68 6.39
N MET A 66 -4.81 -6.19 5.16
CA MET A 66 -3.74 -5.72 4.27
C MET A 66 -4.24 -4.73 3.21
N SER A 67 -5.53 -4.47 3.14
CA SER A 67 -6.17 -3.48 2.25
C SER A 67 -7.45 -2.96 2.87
N ILE A 68 -7.97 -1.82 2.38
CA ILE A 68 -9.26 -1.27 2.81
C ILE A 68 -10.47 -2.05 2.27
N ASP A 69 -10.25 -2.93 1.30
CA ASP A 69 -11.32 -3.65 0.58
C ASP A 69 -12.25 -4.42 1.51
N TRP A 70 -11.72 -4.93 2.62
CA TRP A 70 -12.52 -5.68 3.59
C TRP A 70 -13.69 -4.87 4.16
N ALA A 71 -13.52 -3.55 4.29
CA ALA A 71 -14.53 -2.65 4.85
C ALA A 71 -15.79 -2.52 3.96
N LEU A 72 -15.69 -2.92 2.70
CA LEU A 72 -16.79 -2.95 1.73
C LEU A 72 -17.43 -4.33 1.58
N ALA A 73 -16.88 -5.34 2.25
CA ALA A 73 -17.43 -6.68 2.20
C ALA A 73 -18.76 -6.80 2.98
N PRO A 74 -19.70 -7.65 2.55
CA PRO A 74 -20.97 -7.82 3.24
C PRO A 74 -20.85 -8.22 4.72
N TRP A 75 -19.77 -8.89 5.08
CA TRP A 75 -19.47 -9.36 6.43
C TRP A 75 -18.66 -8.35 7.28
N ALA A 76 -18.31 -7.19 6.73
CA ALA A 76 -17.45 -6.22 7.41
C ALA A 76 -18.03 -5.75 8.75
N LYS A 77 -19.35 -5.46 8.79
CA LYS A 77 -20.00 -5.05 10.02
C LYS A 77 -19.90 -6.13 11.10
N GLU A 78 -20.17 -7.39 10.75
CA GLU A 78 -20.06 -8.51 11.68
C GLU A 78 -18.64 -8.69 12.21
N LEU A 79 -17.63 -8.47 11.36
CA LEU A 79 -16.23 -8.48 11.79
C LEU A 79 -15.94 -7.37 12.80
N MET A 80 -16.39 -6.14 12.54
CA MET A 80 -16.22 -5.01 13.46
C MET A 80 -16.94 -5.22 14.80
N ASP A 81 -18.09 -5.89 14.77
CA ASP A 81 -18.88 -6.21 15.97
C ASP A 81 -18.34 -7.47 16.70
N SER A 82 -17.35 -8.17 16.14
CA SER A 82 -16.78 -9.38 16.72
C SER A 82 -15.89 -9.07 17.93
N LYS A 83 -15.48 -10.12 18.66
CA LYS A 83 -14.51 -10.00 19.76
C LYS A 83 -13.05 -9.97 19.30
N ALA A 84 -12.80 -10.23 18.02
CA ALA A 84 -11.44 -10.18 17.49
C ALA A 84 -10.94 -8.74 17.40
N LEU A 85 -9.72 -8.52 17.84
CA LEU A 85 -9.04 -7.24 17.66
C LEU A 85 -8.74 -7.02 16.17
N ILE A 86 -8.86 -5.78 15.69
CA ILE A 86 -8.55 -5.43 14.32
C ILE A 86 -7.35 -4.46 14.32
N PHE A 87 -6.29 -4.82 13.61
CA PHE A 87 -5.16 -3.91 13.39
C PHE A 87 -5.50 -2.91 12.29
N GLY A 88 -6.19 -1.85 12.68
CA GLY A 88 -6.63 -0.78 11.80
C GLY A 88 -7.87 -0.08 12.36
N PRO A 89 -8.15 1.13 11.90
CA PRO A 89 -9.32 1.85 12.35
C PRO A 89 -10.61 1.17 11.88
N THR A 90 -11.66 1.38 12.64
CA THR A 90 -13.03 0.96 12.34
C THR A 90 -13.94 2.19 12.30
N GLY A 91 -15.20 1.99 11.90
CA GLY A 91 -16.19 3.06 11.90
C GLY A 91 -15.77 4.28 11.06
N ASP A 92 -15.92 5.46 11.64
CA ASP A 92 -15.63 6.73 10.95
C ASP A 92 -14.15 6.94 10.64
N GLY A 93 -13.25 6.30 11.37
CA GLY A 93 -11.83 6.36 11.10
C GLY A 93 -11.44 5.83 9.71
N MET A 94 -12.24 4.93 9.14
CA MET A 94 -12.02 4.41 7.80
C MET A 94 -12.29 5.43 6.68
N LYS A 95 -13.09 6.47 6.93
CA LYS A 95 -13.50 7.44 5.91
C LYS A 95 -12.31 8.20 5.31
N ILE A 96 -11.23 8.39 6.08
CA ILE A 96 -10.06 9.16 5.64
C ILE A 96 -9.35 8.52 4.41
N GLU A 97 -9.41 7.19 4.25
CA GLU A 97 -8.93 6.50 3.03
C GLU A 97 -10.07 6.28 2.03
N ARG A 98 -11.25 5.87 2.51
CA ARG A 98 -12.36 5.48 1.66
C ARG A 98 -12.95 6.63 0.84
N GLU A 99 -13.06 7.82 1.42
CA GLU A 99 -13.79 8.95 0.88
C GLU A 99 -12.85 10.14 0.64
N ARG A 100 -12.44 10.35 -0.61
CA ARG A 100 -11.44 11.37 -0.97
C ARG A 100 -11.88 12.78 -0.63
N ASP A 101 -13.16 13.08 -0.84
CA ASP A 101 -13.71 14.40 -0.51
C ASP A 101 -13.83 14.62 1.00
N PHE A 102 -14.08 13.57 1.77
CA PHE A 102 -14.01 13.62 3.23
C PHE A 102 -12.60 13.97 3.70
N ALA A 103 -11.57 13.27 3.19
CA ALA A 103 -10.18 13.56 3.52
C ALA A 103 -9.80 15.00 3.16
N ARG A 104 -10.22 15.51 1.99
CA ARG A 104 -10.02 16.89 1.57
C ARG A 104 -10.67 17.87 2.55
N LYS A 105 -11.95 17.66 2.92
CA LYS A 105 -12.68 18.50 3.89
C LYS A 105 -12.01 18.49 5.26
N LEU A 106 -11.57 17.33 5.71
CA LEU A 106 -10.85 17.17 6.97
C LEU A 106 -9.53 17.94 6.96
N CYS A 107 -8.73 17.84 5.88
CA CYS A 107 -7.53 18.66 5.71
C CYS A 107 -7.82 20.15 5.77
N HIS A 108 -8.88 20.61 5.11
CA HIS A 108 -9.28 22.01 5.16
C HIS A 108 -9.68 22.46 6.59
N GLN A 109 -10.45 21.64 7.30
CA GLN A 109 -10.86 21.90 8.68
C GLN A 109 -9.65 22.07 9.61
N PHE A 110 -8.63 21.24 9.47
CA PHE A 110 -7.42 21.26 10.28
C PHE A 110 -6.27 22.07 9.68
N LYS A 111 -6.54 22.84 8.62
CA LYS A 111 -5.56 23.72 7.93
C LYS A 111 -4.33 22.96 7.41
N ILE A 112 -4.52 21.71 7.02
CA ILE A 112 -3.49 20.90 6.39
C ILE A 112 -3.47 21.21 4.89
N PRO A 113 -2.29 21.48 4.28
CA PRO A 113 -2.22 21.76 2.85
C PRO A 113 -2.70 20.57 2.03
N PHE A 114 -3.66 20.82 1.16
CA PHE A 114 -4.23 19.85 0.22
C PHE A 114 -4.37 20.53 -1.14
N PRO A 115 -4.02 19.88 -2.27
CA PRO A 115 -4.21 20.45 -3.59
C PRO A 115 -5.69 20.79 -3.81
N LYS A 116 -5.98 21.82 -4.60
CA LYS A 116 -7.37 22.06 -4.96
C LYS A 116 -7.96 20.83 -5.60
N ALA A 117 -9.18 20.51 -5.22
CA ALA A 117 -9.85 19.34 -5.76
C ALA A 117 -11.36 19.56 -5.87
N TYR A 118 -11.94 18.87 -6.85
CA TYR A 118 -13.32 19.01 -7.25
C TYR A 118 -13.94 17.64 -7.44
N VAL A 119 -15.23 17.53 -7.20
CA VAL A 119 -16.03 16.33 -7.54
C VAL A 119 -16.92 16.69 -8.72
N ALA A 120 -17.00 15.82 -9.72
CA ALA A 120 -17.92 15.95 -10.83
C ALA A 120 -18.69 14.63 -11.01
N SER A 121 -19.99 14.73 -11.19
CA SER A 121 -20.88 13.57 -11.35
C SER A 121 -20.97 13.11 -12.81
N ASN A 122 -20.57 13.96 -13.75
CA ASN A 122 -20.64 13.68 -15.17
C ASN A 122 -19.60 14.49 -15.95
N ARG A 123 -19.47 14.16 -17.24
CA ARG A 123 -18.51 14.78 -18.14
C ARG A 123 -18.66 16.31 -18.25
N LEU A 124 -19.88 16.81 -18.37
CA LEU A 124 -20.12 18.24 -18.57
C LEU A 124 -19.66 19.05 -17.36
N GLU A 125 -19.92 18.55 -16.15
CA GLU A 125 -19.42 19.16 -14.91
C GLU A 125 -17.89 19.14 -14.88
N ALA A 126 -17.27 18.01 -15.22
CA ALA A 126 -15.81 17.87 -15.22
C ALA A 126 -15.13 18.80 -16.25
N GLU A 127 -15.66 18.90 -17.45
CA GLU A 127 -15.20 19.85 -18.49
C GLU A 127 -15.39 21.31 -18.04
N SER A 128 -16.54 21.65 -17.42
CA SER A 128 -16.77 22.99 -16.86
C SER A 128 -15.79 23.35 -15.73
N ILE A 129 -15.41 22.37 -14.89
CA ILE A 129 -14.35 22.57 -13.87
C ILE A 129 -13.02 22.89 -14.54
N LEU A 130 -12.63 22.12 -15.55
CA LEU A 130 -11.38 22.32 -16.28
C LEU A 130 -11.34 23.69 -17.00
N GLU A 131 -12.45 24.17 -17.51
CA GLU A 131 -12.55 25.48 -18.15
C GLU A 131 -12.42 26.63 -17.14
N LYS A 132 -13.07 26.52 -15.99
CA LYS A 132 -13.02 27.54 -14.92
C LYS A 132 -11.72 27.55 -14.16
N HIS A 133 -11.09 26.40 -14.04
CA HIS A 133 -9.86 26.18 -13.30
C HIS A 133 -8.85 25.38 -14.17
N PRO A 134 -8.25 26.02 -15.18
CA PRO A 134 -7.35 25.36 -16.12
C PRO A 134 -6.05 24.95 -15.42
N HIS A 135 -5.94 23.65 -15.11
CA HIS A 135 -4.80 23.03 -14.46
C HIS A 135 -4.72 21.54 -14.86
N PRO A 136 -3.54 20.91 -14.88
CA PRO A 136 -3.44 19.45 -14.95
C PRO A 136 -4.04 18.79 -13.70
N TYR A 137 -4.79 17.70 -13.87
CA TYR A 137 -5.44 17.01 -12.78
C TYR A 137 -5.02 15.54 -12.68
N VAL A 138 -4.99 15.04 -11.46
CA VAL A 138 -5.06 13.61 -11.18
C VAL A 138 -6.54 13.24 -11.08
N ILE A 139 -6.99 12.35 -11.96
CA ILE A 139 -8.38 11.88 -12.01
C ILE A 139 -8.47 10.59 -11.20
N LYS A 140 -9.36 10.58 -10.22
CA LYS A 140 -9.55 9.45 -9.31
C LYS A 140 -11.04 9.16 -9.15
N ASN A 141 -11.38 7.95 -8.71
CA ASN A 141 -12.72 7.69 -8.17
C ASN A 141 -12.93 8.48 -6.87
N PRO A 142 -14.14 8.98 -6.60
CA PRO A 142 -14.46 9.64 -5.33
C PRO A 142 -14.29 8.71 -4.12
N LEU A 143 -14.63 7.42 -4.29
CA LEU A 143 -14.44 6.39 -3.29
C LEU A 143 -13.22 5.51 -3.62
N CYS A 144 -12.49 5.11 -2.62
CA CYS A 144 -11.43 4.10 -2.75
C CYS A 144 -12.05 2.72 -2.63
N SER A 145 -12.23 2.04 -3.76
CA SER A 145 -12.81 0.70 -3.85
C SER A 145 -12.10 -0.12 -4.92
N PRO A 146 -11.92 -1.44 -4.70
CA PRO A 146 -11.31 -2.34 -5.69
C PRO A 146 -12.20 -2.56 -6.92
N THR A 147 -13.49 -2.25 -6.81
CA THR A 147 -14.47 -2.37 -7.89
C THR A 147 -14.69 -1.05 -8.63
N SER A 148 -14.00 0.00 -8.22
CA SER A 148 -14.11 1.31 -8.87
C SER A 148 -13.67 1.25 -10.32
N PRO A 149 -14.46 1.85 -11.25
CA PRO A 149 -14.18 1.80 -12.67
C PRO A 149 -12.94 2.58 -13.09
N ILE A 150 -12.51 3.53 -12.25
CA ILE A 150 -11.35 4.38 -12.54
C ILE A 150 -10.23 4.05 -11.56
N HIS A 151 -9.09 3.62 -12.09
CA HIS A 151 -7.83 3.70 -11.38
C HIS A 151 -7.30 5.14 -11.43
N THR A 152 -6.36 5.49 -10.57
CA THR A 152 -5.72 6.81 -10.60
C THR A 152 -5.11 7.08 -11.97
N ILE A 153 -5.60 8.13 -12.65
CA ILE A 153 -5.07 8.61 -13.92
C ILE A 153 -4.34 9.91 -13.64
N LEU A 154 -3.06 9.94 -13.90
CA LEU A 154 -2.21 11.09 -13.67
C LEU A 154 -2.01 11.84 -14.99
N CYS A 155 -2.54 13.05 -15.07
CA CYS A 155 -2.36 13.95 -16.21
C CYS A 155 -1.34 15.03 -15.83
N GLU A 156 -0.30 15.17 -16.64
CA GLU A 156 0.76 16.17 -16.42
C GLU A 156 0.53 17.45 -17.21
N THR A 157 -0.42 17.42 -18.15
CA THR A 157 -0.84 18.56 -18.96
C THR A 157 -2.37 18.76 -18.91
N ILE A 158 -2.82 19.96 -19.28
CA ILE A 158 -4.26 20.27 -19.40
C ILE A 158 -4.86 19.45 -20.54
N GLU A 159 -4.11 19.25 -21.60
CA GLU A 159 -4.52 18.47 -22.79
C GLU A 159 -4.75 17.00 -22.43
N ASP A 160 -3.84 16.40 -21.64
CA ASP A 160 -4.03 15.05 -21.12
C ASP A 160 -5.30 14.97 -20.26
N THR A 161 -5.49 15.92 -19.37
CA THR A 161 -6.70 16.00 -18.53
C THR A 161 -7.94 16.05 -19.40
N ARG A 162 -7.98 16.95 -20.40
CA ARG A 162 -9.12 17.12 -21.32
C ARG A 162 -9.40 15.84 -22.11
N SER A 163 -8.34 15.16 -22.57
CA SER A 163 -8.45 13.90 -23.29
C SER A 163 -9.06 12.80 -22.43
N TRP A 164 -8.56 12.65 -21.21
CA TRP A 164 -9.05 11.62 -20.30
C TRP A 164 -10.48 11.88 -19.82
N LEU A 165 -10.86 13.13 -19.51
CA LEU A 165 -12.23 13.47 -19.12
C LEU A 165 -13.31 13.08 -20.16
N ARG A 166 -12.91 12.91 -21.40
CA ARG A 166 -13.82 12.43 -22.48
C ARG A 166 -14.02 10.92 -22.48
N ASN A 167 -13.12 10.18 -21.84
CA ASN A 167 -13.02 8.73 -21.96
C ASN A 167 -13.14 7.97 -20.63
N VAL A 168 -13.21 8.66 -19.47
CA VAL A 168 -13.42 8.00 -18.20
C VAL A 168 -14.86 7.58 -17.98
N ASP A 169 -15.06 6.56 -17.18
CA ASP A 169 -16.37 6.13 -16.72
C ASP A 169 -16.83 7.04 -15.56
N TYR A 170 -18.01 7.61 -15.67
CA TYR A 170 -18.63 8.48 -14.68
C TYR A 170 -19.69 7.79 -13.80
N ALA A 171 -19.78 6.45 -13.82
CA ALA A 171 -20.80 5.73 -13.04
C ALA A 171 -20.78 6.08 -11.55
N GLU A 172 -19.61 6.33 -10.99
CA GLU A 172 -19.42 6.79 -9.60
C GLU A 172 -19.00 8.27 -9.51
N GLY A 173 -18.98 8.99 -10.64
CA GLY A 173 -18.39 10.32 -10.73
C GLY A 173 -16.86 10.29 -10.74
N VAL A 174 -16.24 11.47 -10.66
CA VAL A 174 -14.78 11.64 -10.64
C VAL A 174 -14.36 12.63 -9.56
N PHE A 175 -13.21 12.37 -8.95
CA PHE A 175 -12.50 13.28 -8.07
C PHE A 175 -11.29 13.84 -8.82
N LEU A 176 -11.28 15.13 -9.09
CA LEU A 176 -10.23 15.87 -9.79
C LEU A 176 -9.35 16.55 -8.77
N GLN A 177 -8.11 16.12 -8.63
CA GLN A 177 -7.13 16.73 -7.73
C GLN A 177 -6.03 17.39 -8.55
N GLU A 178 -5.75 18.70 -8.30
CA GLU A 178 -4.67 19.39 -9.01
C GLU A 178 -3.36 18.61 -8.94
N TYR A 179 -2.70 18.43 -10.08
CA TYR A 179 -1.39 17.79 -10.16
C TYR A 179 -0.31 18.74 -9.66
N MET A 180 0.42 18.34 -8.64
CA MET A 180 1.40 19.19 -7.95
C MET A 180 2.87 18.86 -8.29
N GLY A 181 3.11 17.93 -9.20
CA GLY A 181 4.48 17.52 -9.55
C GLY A 181 4.81 16.10 -9.12
N ARG A 182 6.10 15.73 -9.18
CA ARG A 182 6.61 14.36 -9.00
C ARG A 182 7.36 14.12 -7.69
N ALA A 183 7.58 15.17 -6.88
CA ALA A 183 8.36 15.10 -5.64
C ALA A 183 7.55 14.46 -4.49
N GLU A 184 7.07 13.22 -4.71
CA GLU A 184 6.27 12.50 -3.73
C GLU A 184 7.13 11.87 -2.63
N ALA A 185 6.61 11.90 -1.41
CA ALA A 185 7.07 11.10 -0.28
C ALA A 185 5.89 10.64 0.55
N GLY A 186 6.07 9.57 1.29
CA GLY A 186 5.11 9.11 2.29
C GLY A 186 5.73 9.01 3.66
N HIS A 187 4.90 9.06 4.69
CA HIS A 187 5.30 8.75 6.06
C HIS A 187 4.29 7.81 6.69
N ILE A 188 4.79 6.77 7.32
CA ILE A 188 3.96 5.74 7.96
C ILE A 188 4.17 5.82 9.46
N ALA A 189 3.07 5.96 10.18
CA ALA A 189 3.01 5.96 11.62
C ALA A 189 1.94 5.00 12.13
N LEU A 190 2.01 4.65 13.41
CA LEU A 190 0.92 4.03 14.14
C LEU A 190 0.24 5.08 15.01
N ILE A 191 -1.08 5.02 15.07
CA ILE A 191 -1.86 5.75 16.05
C ILE A 191 -2.31 4.74 17.10
N SER A 192 -2.04 5.04 18.36
CA SER A 192 -2.48 4.22 19.48
C SER A 192 -2.51 5.06 20.74
N HIS A 193 -3.48 4.83 21.61
CA HIS A 193 -3.65 5.57 22.85
C HIS A 193 -3.70 7.11 22.65
N GLY A 194 -4.22 7.55 21.49
CA GLY A 194 -4.31 8.95 21.13
C GLY A 194 -2.96 9.64 20.84
N GLU A 195 -1.89 8.86 20.60
CA GLU A 195 -0.52 9.33 20.28
C GLU A 195 -0.09 8.84 18.88
N ILE A 196 0.88 9.54 18.30
CA ILE A 196 1.50 9.20 17.01
C ILE A 196 2.85 8.56 17.27
N TYR A 197 3.06 7.39 16.69
CA TYR A 197 4.32 6.64 16.72
C TYR A 197 4.86 6.55 15.29
N SER A 198 5.76 7.46 14.92
CA SER A 198 6.39 7.48 13.61
C SER A 198 7.26 6.25 13.40
N LEU A 199 7.18 5.65 12.22
CA LEU A 199 7.96 4.46 11.87
C LEU A 199 8.99 4.74 10.79
N VAL A 200 8.51 5.07 9.58
CA VAL A 200 9.37 5.23 8.40
C VAL A 200 8.87 6.36 7.51
N THR A 201 9.81 6.99 6.81
CA THR A 201 9.53 7.78 5.62
C THR A 201 9.78 6.89 4.39
N ASN A 202 8.92 6.95 3.40
CA ASN A 202 8.98 6.09 2.23
C ASN A 202 8.79 6.86 0.93
N GLN A 203 9.24 6.23 -0.16
CA GLN A 203 8.99 6.67 -1.52
C GLN A 203 8.56 5.48 -2.37
N GLU A 204 7.50 5.65 -3.14
CA GLU A 204 6.93 4.62 -3.98
C GLU A 204 7.16 4.93 -5.46
N TYR A 205 7.55 3.91 -6.21
CA TYR A 205 7.72 3.98 -7.67
C TYR A 205 6.45 3.46 -8.34
N LYS A 206 5.46 4.33 -8.44
CA LYS A 206 4.08 3.97 -8.85
C LYS A 206 3.92 3.76 -10.36
N ARG A 207 4.79 4.32 -11.19
CA ARG A 207 4.70 4.16 -12.65
C ARG A 207 5.38 2.90 -13.14
N ALA A 208 4.85 2.37 -14.25
CA ALA A 208 5.25 1.07 -14.79
C ALA A 208 6.72 0.97 -15.20
N PHE A 209 7.32 2.05 -15.74
CA PHE A 209 8.62 2.00 -16.37
C PHE A 209 9.62 3.00 -15.79
N ASN A 210 10.90 2.79 -16.12
CA ASN A 210 12.00 3.68 -15.76
C ASN A 210 11.72 5.14 -16.15
N GLY A 211 12.33 6.08 -15.44
CA GLY A 211 12.12 7.50 -15.64
C GLY A 211 10.72 7.99 -15.27
N ASN A 212 10.00 7.23 -14.46
CA ASN A 212 8.60 7.50 -14.14
C ASN A 212 7.71 7.61 -15.39
N MET A 213 7.91 6.72 -16.33
CA MET A 213 7.12 6.61 -17.56
C MET A 213 6.02 5.55 -17.43
N GLY A 214 5.04 5.64 -18.34
CA GLY A 214 3.92 4.71 -18.39
C GLY A 214 2.79 5.07 -17.42
N VAL A 215 1.81 4.19 -17.30
CA VAL A 215 0.65 4.38 -16.41
C VAL A 215 1.02 4.17 -14.95
N VAL A 216 0.19 4.73 -14.07
CA VAL A 216 0.24 4.43 -12.64
C VAL A 216 -0.29 3.02 -12.42
N ALA A 217 0.53 2.16 -11.81
CA ALA A 217 0.13 0.81 -11.43
C ALA A 217 -0.67 0.84 -10.12
N GLY A 218 -1.65 -0.04 -10.00
CA GLY A 218 -2.44 -0.17 -8.77
C GLY A 218 -1.62 -0.58 -7.55
N ALA A 219 -0.50 -1.29 -7.76
CA ALA A 219 0.52 -1.52 -6.75
C ALA A 219 1.88 -1.06 -7.31
N PRO A 220 2.70 -0.32 -6.54
CA PRO A 220 3.98 0.21 -6.99
C PRO A 220 4.93 -0.87 -7.50
N LEU A 221 5.81 -0.52 -8.44
CA LEU A 221 6.86 -1.41 -8.98
C LEU A 221 8.11 -1.48 -8.10
N GLY A 222 8.08 -0.79 -7.01
CA GLY A 222 9.11 -0.78 -5.98
C GLY A 222 8.95 0.38 -5.03
N GLY A 223 9.80 0.43 -4.03
CA GLY A 223 9.79 1.47 -3.01
C GLY A 223 11.05 1.47 -2.18
N LEU A 224 11.27 2.60 -1.57
CA LEU A 224 12.35 2.82 -0.60
C LEU A 224 11.73 3.18 0.74
N VAL A 225 12.37 2.78 1.82
CA VAL A 225 12.03 3.23 3.18
C VAL A 225 13.28 3.65 3.92
N GLU A 226 13.13 4.68 4.76
CA GLU A 226 14.10 5.07 5.77
C GLU A 226 13.41 5.01 7.13
N ARG A 227 14.04 4.36 8.11
CA ARG A 227 13.60 4.42 9.50
C ARG A 227 13.60 5.86 9.98
N ASP A 228 12.43 6.35 10.41
CA ASP A 228 12.23 7.76 10.72
C ASP A 228 11.31 7.98 11.93
N PRO A 229 11.69 7.49 13.13
CA PRO A 229 10.89 7.68 14.34
C PRO A 229 10.79 9.14 14.77
N ASP A 230 11.74 9.98 14.37
CA ASP A 230 11.83 11.39 14.74
C ASP A 230 11.15 12.33 13.74
N ASP A 231 10.53 11.77 12.69
CA ASP A 231 9.87 12.56 11.63
C ASP A 231 10.81 13.62 11.01
N LYS A 232 11.98 13.18 10.59
CA LYS A 232 13.07 14.01 10.04
C LYS A 232 12.61 14.97 8.94
N TYR A 233 11.67 14.53 8.11
CA TYR A 233 11.16 15.29 6.99
C TYR A 233 9.91 16.12 7.32
N GLY A 234 9.39 16.02 8.54
CA GLY A 234 8.26 16.79 9.04
C GLY A 234 6.89 16.36 8.52
N LEU A 235 6.79 15.23 7.84
CA LEU A 235 5.54 14.75 7.25
C LEU A 235 4.49 14.41 8.32
N ALA A 236 4.87 13.74 9.39
CA ALA A 236 3.94 13.45 10.48
C ALA A 236 3.56 14.72 11.23
N ARG A 237 4.53 15.60 11.52
CA ARG A 237 4.30 16.86 12.24
C ARG A 237 3.35 17.78 11.48
N GLU A 238 3.53 17.89 10.17
CA GLU A 238 2.77 18.84 9.34
C GLU A 238 1.41 18.28 8.88
N LEU A 239 1.33 16.97 8.64
CA LEU A 239 0.20 16.38 7.94
C LEU A 239 -0.61 15.35 8.76
N ILE A 240 -0.03 14.74 9.80
CA ILE A 240 -0.76 13.78 10.65
C ILE A 240 -1.10 14.41 12.00
N ARG A 241 -0.14 15.08 12.64
CA ARG A 241 -0.33 15.66 13.98
C ARG A 241 -1.53 16.62 14.08
N PRO A 242 -1.83 17.49 13.10
CA PRO A 242 -3.00 18.34 13.16
C PRO A 242 -4.33 17.58 13.22
N LEU A 243 -4.37 16.31 12.73
CA LEU A 243 -5.55 15.46 12.79
C LEU A 243 -5.80 14.83 14.17
N LEU A 244 -4.89 14.92 15.13
CA LEU A 244 -5.02 14.25 16.44
C LEU A 244 -6.35 14.51 17.15
N PRO A 245 -6.95 15.73 17.14
CA PRO A 245 -8.25 15.94 17.77
C PRO A 245 -9.33 15.03 17.15
N TRP A 246 -9.39 14.95 15.82
CA TRP A 246 -10.32 14.08 15.12
C TRP A 246 -10.00 12.61 15.30
N LEU A 247 -8.72 12.22 15.22
CA LEU A 247 -8.29 10.82 15.44
C LEU A 247 -8.71 10.31 16.83
N ARG A 248 -8.66 11.18 17.86
CA ARG A 248 -9.13 10.85 19.21
C ARG A 248 -10.66 10.78 19.29
N GLU A 249 -11.36 11.69 18.63
CA GLU A 249 -12.82 11.72 18.57
C GLU A 249 -13.40 10.43 18.00
N VAL A 250 -12.78 9.89 16.93
CA VAL A 250 -13.22 8.65 16.27
C VAL A 250 -12.57 7.39 16.83
N ASP A 251 -11.88 7.47 17.98
CA ASP A 251 -11.12 6.38 18.61
C ASP A 251 -10.20 5.65 17.62
N TYR A 252 -9.51 6.43 16.77
CA TYR A 252 -8.64 5.86 15.75
C TYR A 252 -7.45 5.16 16.39
N HIS A 253 -7.25 3.89 16.05
CA HIS A 253 -6.05 3.13 16.35
C HIS A 253 -5.68 2.23 15.17
N GLY A 254 -4.39 2.18 14.85
CA GLY A 254 -3.92 1.45 13.66
C GLY A 254 -2.89 2.24 12.88
N PRO A 255 -2.49 1.72 11.72
CA PRO A 255 -1.56 2.40 10.85
C PRO A 255 -2.21 3.58 10.15
N ILE A 256 -1.43 4.63 9.93
CA ILE A 256 -1.75 5.74 9.05
C ILE A 256 -0.54 6.04 8.19
N GLN A 257 -0.74 6.07 6.89
CA GLN A 257 0.24 6.56 5.92
C GLN A 257 -0.30 7.84 5.31
N VAL A 258 0.49 8.91 5.34
CA VAL A 258 0.26 10.08 4.49
C VAL A 258 1.17 9.97 3.28
N THR A 259 0.61 10.16 2.08
CA THR A 259 1.37 10.41 0.86
C THR A 259 1.22 11.88 0.51
N ALA A 260 2.32 12.56 0.29
CA ALA A 260 2.36 13.99 0.04
C ALA A 260 3.34 14.33 -1.08
N VAL A 261 3.14 15.48 -1.70
CA VAL A 261 4.05 16.09 -2.66
C VAL A 261 4.61 17.39 -2.10
N ARG A 262 5.90 17.63 -2.32
CA ARG A 262 6.53 18.87 -1.88
C ARG A 262 6.53 19.89 -2.99
N ARG A 263 5.94 21.07 -2.72
CA ARG A 263 5.94 22.21 -3.62
C ARG A 263 6.08 23.51 -2.80
N ASP A 264 6.90 24.43 -3.28
CA ASP A 264 7.15 25.71 -2.62
C ASP A 264 7.54 25.56 -1.12
N ASN A 265 8.41 24.57 -0.84
CA ASN A 265 8.86 24.20 0.50
C ASN A 265 7.76 23.74 1.48
N LYS A 266 6.57 23.38 0.98
CA LYS A 266 5.46 22.85 1.79
C LYS A 266 5.03 21.49 1.29
N TRP A 267 4.67 20.63 2.23
CA TRP A 267 4.04 19.36 1.92
C TRP A 267 2.55 19.55 1.66
N HIS A 268 2.03 18.94 0.60
CA HIS A 268 0.61 18.91 0.26
C HIS A 268 0.15 17.45 0.21
N VAL A 269 -0.91 17.15 0.95
CA VAL A 269 -1.44 15.78 1.04
C VAL A 269 -2.00 15.34 -0.31
N ILE A 270 -1.55 14.19 -0.79
CA ILE A 270 -2.16 13.51 -1.94
C ILE A 270 -3.27 12.57 -1.48
N GLU A 271 -2.99 11.77 -0.45
CA GLU A 271 -3.92 10.80 0.13
C GLU A 271 -3.46 10.32 1.51
N TYR A 272 -4.39 9.77 2.27
CA TYR A 272 -4.12 8.96 3.45
C TYR A 272 -4.47 7.50 3.16
N ASN A 273 -3.68 6.59 3.73
CA ASN A 273 -4.00 5.17 3.78
C ASN A 273 -4.00 4.69 5.23
N ILE A 274 -4.94 3.83 5.57
CA ILE A 274 -5.13 3.32 6.94
C ILE A 274 -4.60 1.89 7.12
N ARG A 275 -3.66 1.54 6.31
CA ARG A 275 -2.97 0.24 6.28
C ARG A 275 -1.48 0.44 6.08
N ILE A 276 -0.69 -0.56 6.42
CA ILE A 276 0.71 -0.57 6.02
C ILE A 276 0.83 -0.73 4.50
N GLY A 277 1.80 -0.03 3.89
CA GLY A 277 1.93 0.04 2.43
C GLY A 277 2.30 -1.30 1.80
N VAL A 278 1.95 -1.48 0.52
CA VAL A 278 2.24 -2.72 -0.23
C VAL A 278 3.74 -2.98 -0.33
N THR A 279 4.52 -1.95 -0.65
CA THR A 279 5.98 -2.05 -0.80
C THR A 279 6.72 -1.89 0.52
N SER A 280 6.19 -1.09 1.43
CA SER A 280 6.83 -0.74 2.70
C SER A 280 6.50 -1.69 3.85
N GLY A 281 5.35 -2.36 3.81
CA GLY A 281 4.84 -3.14 4.94
C GLY A 281 5.77 -4.26 5.40
N ALA A 282 6.26 -5.08 4.48
CA ALA A 282 7.20 -6.14 4.83
C ALA A 282 8.53 -5.58 5.36
N MET A 283 9.01 -4.45 4.82
CA MET A 283 10.22 -3.77 5.31
C MET A 283 10.02 -3.26 6.73
N ILE A 284 8.89 -2.61 7.02
CA ILE A 284 8.55 -2.13 8.37
C ILE A 284 8.51 -3.29 9.36
N LEU A 285 7.77 -4.35 9.04
CA LEU A 285 7.65 -5.50 9.92
C LEU A 285 9.01 -6.18 10.19
N ARG A 286 9.88 -6.26 9.19
CA ARG A 286 11.24 -6.80 9.36
C ARG A 286 12.18 -5.88 10.15
N MET A 287 11.95 -4.56 10.12
CA MET A 287 12.73 -3.59 10.90
C MET A 287 12.38 -3.61 12.40
N LEU A 288 11.16 -4.01 12.76
CA LEU A 288 10.73 -4.07 14.16
C LEU A 288 11.35 -5.28 14.88
N GLU A 289 11.71 -5.10 16.16
CA GLU A 289 12.16 -6.20 17.01
C GLU A 289 11.03 -7.18 17.29
N ASN A 290 9.83 -6.68 17.63
CA ASN A 290 8.66 -7.46 18.04
C ASN A 290 7.43 -7.05 17.21
N PRO A 291 7.37 -7.35 15.92
CA PRO A 291 6.28 -6.88 15.06
C PRO A 291 4.91 -7.35 15.54
N PHE A 292 4.77 -8.60 15.98
CA PHE A 292 3.50 -9.12 16.47
C PHE A 292 2.99 -8.35 17.70
N GLU A 293 3.86 -8.10 18.68
CA GLU A 293 3.50 -7.36 19.89
C GLU A 293 3.07 -5.92 19.56
N VAL A 294 3.79 -5.26 18.64
CA VAL A 294 3.46 -3.90 18.19
C VAL A 294 2.08 -3.86 17.53
N LEU A 295 1.77 -4.81 16.63
CA LEU A 295 0.47 -4.89 15.99
C LEU A 295 -0.64 -5.17 17.02
N LEU A 296 -0.41 -6.10 17.95
CA LEU A 296 -1.37 -6.47 19.00
C LEU A 296 -1.67 -5.29 19.93
N LYS A 297 -0.64 -4.63 20.45
CA LYS A 297 -0.82 -3.46 21.33
C LYS A 297 -1.52 -2.30 20.61
N THR A 298 -1.20 -2.09 19.33
CA THR A 298 -1.89 -1.09 18.50
C THR A 298 -3.38 -1.42 18.38
N ALA A 299 -3.71 -2.67 18.05
CA ALA A 299 -5.11 -3.12 17.94
C ALA A 299 -5.87 -3.07 19.29
N GLN A 300 -5.15 -3.11 20.41
CA GLN A 300 -5.70 -2.92 21.76
C GLN A 300 -5.78 -1.45 22.18
N ASN A 301 -5.40 -0.52 21.33
CA ASN A 301 -5.29 0.91 21.62
C ASN A 301 -4.44 1.23 22.87
N LYS A 302 -3.32 0.51 23.05
CA LYS A 302 -2.40 0.66 24.17
C LYS A 302 -1.22 1.55 23.82
N LYS A 303 -0.56 2.10 24.83
CA LYS A 303 0.71 2.79 24.65
C LYS A 303 1.77 1.84 24.07
N LEU A 304 2.54 2.32 23.08
CA LEU A 304 3.53 1.53 22.37
C LEU A 304 4.95 1.87 22.84
N GLU A 305 5.79 0.84 22.85
CA GLU A 305 7.25 0.96 22.94
C GLU A 305 7.81 0.32 21.67
N ILE A 306 8.14 1.15 20.69
CA ILE A 306 8.61 0.67 19.40
C ILE A 306 10.13 0.56 19.42
N GLN A 307 10.61 -0.65 19.19
CA GLN A 307 12.03 -0.96 19.08
C GLN A 307 12.33 -1.46 17.67
N PHE A 308 13.38 -0.91 17.09
CA PHE A 308 13.86 -1.29 15.76
C PHE A 308 15.12 -2.13 15.88
N LYS A 309 15.24 -3.11 15.02
CA LYS A 309 16.47 -3.90 14.88
C LYS A 309 17.65 -2.98 14.56
N ARG A 310 18.76 -3.29 15.16
CA ARG A 310 20.01 -2.57 14.95
C ARG A 310 20.44 -2.73 13.49
N ASP A 311 20.98 -1.67 12.92
CA ASP A 311 21.55 -1.66 11.55
C ASP A 311 20.58 -1.90 10.40
N LEU A 312 19.25 -1.87 10.66
CA LEU A 312 18.21 -1.89 9.62
C LEU A 312 17.57 -0.49 9.52
N ASN A 313 18.28 0.44 8.88
CA ASN A 313 17.84 1.83 8.76
C ASN A 313 17.15 2.12 7.41
N PHE A 314 17.49 1.36 6.38
CA PHE A 314 16.97 1.54 5.03
C PHE A 314 16.47 0.23 4.44
N GLY A 315 15.48 0.35 3.56
CA GLY A 315 14.98 -0.77 2.81
C GLY A 315 14.69 -0.39 1.36
N CYS A 316 14.86 -1.39 0.50
CA CYS A 316 14.53 -1.30 -0.92
C CYS A 316 13.66 -2.50 -1.31
N SER A 317 12.53 -2.21 -1.95
CA SER A 317 11.66 -3.20 -2.57
C SER A 317 11.67 -3.02 -4.08
N ILE A 318 11.85 -4.11 -4.83
CA ILE A 318 11.78 -4.13 -6.29
C ILE A 318 10.80 -5.22 -6.70
N THR A 319 9.79 -4.86 -7.50
CA THR A 319 8.81 -5.80 -8.02
C THR A 319 9.27 -6.37 -9.36
N LEU A 320 9.30 -7.70 -9.47
CA LEU A 320 9.33 -8.40 -10.75
C LEU A 320 7.91 -8.54 -11.26
N ALA A 321 7.61 -7.91 -12.39
CA ALA A 321 6.31 -7.94 -13.02
C ALA A 321 6.34 -8.82 -14.28
N GLY A 322 5.23 -9.48 -14.55
CA GLY A 322 5.03 -10.26 -15.76
C GLY A 322 4.59 -9.39 -16.93
N TYR A 323 4.58 -10.00 -18.10
CA TYR A 323 4.16 -9.38 -19.35
C TYR A 323 2.73 -8.81 -19.24
N GLY A 324 2.58 -7.58 -19.71
CA GLY A 324 1.28 -6.88 -19.74
C GLY A 324 0.93 -6.10 -18.48
N TYR A 325 1.57 -6.35 -17.35
CA TYR A 325 1.34 -5.56 -16.14
C TYR A 325 1.84 -4.12 -16.32
N PRO A 326 1.12 -3.08 -15.90
CA PRO A 326 -0.23 -3.10 -15.31
C PRO A 326 -1.36 -2.88 -16.33
N TYR A 327 -1.07 -2.92 -17.63
CA TYR A 327 -2.00 -2.53 -18.69
C TYR A 327 -3.06 -3.58 -19.00
N VAL A 328 -2.66 -4.85 -19.01
CA VAL A 328 -3.50 -5.94 -19.50
C VAL A 328 -3.50 -7.09 -18.50
N HIS A 329 -4.68 -7.55 -18.15
CA HIS A 329 -4.85 -8.82 -17.46
C HIS A 329 -4.78 -9.93 -18.51
N VAL A 330 -3.70 -10.69 -18.52
CA VAL A 330 -3.48 -11.77 -19.49
C VAL A 330 -3.87 -13.11 -18.86
N ASN A 331 -4.92 -13.72 -19.38
CA ASN A 331 -5.20 -15.14 -19.17
C ASN A 331 -4.37 -15.95 -20.16
N GLY A 332 -3.09 -16.06 -19.90
CA GLY A 332 -2.13 -16.79 -20.74
C GLY A 332 -1.70 -18.12 -20.14
N PRO A 333 -0.85 -18.88 -20.83
CA PRO A 333 -0.24 -20.07 -20.26
C PRO A 333 0.62 -19.72 -19.05
N LEU A 334 0.69 -20.62 -18.09
CA LEU A 334 1.62 -20.50 -16.95
C LEU A 334 3.06 -20.55 -17.45
N LEU A 335 3.86 -19.57 -17.10
CA LEU A 335 5.25 -19.44 -17.52
C LEU A 335 6.17 -19.87 -16.38
N PRO A 336 7.15 -20.77 -16.64
CA PRO A 336 8.10 -21.20 -15.64
C PRO A 336 8.88 -20.02 -15.05
N ILE A 337 9.19 -20.13 -13.75
CA ILE A 337 10.04 -19.19 -13.03
C ILE A 337 11.35 -19.91 -12.69
N GLU A 338 12.43 -19.44 -13.28
CA GLU A 338 13.79 -19.92 -13.02
C GLU A 338 14.40 -19.12 -11.87
N ARG A 339 15.14 -19.81 -11.00
CA ARG A 339 15.84 -19.25 -9.85
C ARG A 339 17.31 -19.65 -9.90
N ALA A 340 18.22 -18.69 -9.97
CA ALA A 340 19.66 -18.90 -10.05
C ALA A 340 20.33 -18.62 -8.70
N GLY A 341 20.53 -19.67 -7.89
CA GLY A 341 21.24 -19.63 -6.62
C GLY A 341 20.42 -19.17 -5.43
N PRO A 342 21.04 -19.10 -4.24
CA PRO A 342 20.37 -18.67 -3.02
C PRO A 342 20.11 -17.16 -3.02
N PHE A 343 19.08 -16.76 -2.30
CA PHE A 343 18.80 -15.36 -2.00
C PHE A 343 19.36 -15.00 -0.61
N ASP A 344 19.92 -13.83 -0.49
CA ASP A 344 20.41 -13.24 0.76
C ASP A 344 19.52 -12.09 1.26
N CYS A 345 18.31 -12.01 0.73
CA CYS A 345 17.25 -11.09 1.10
C CYS A 345 15.88 -11.76 0.99
N ASP A 346 14.83 -11.08 1.42
CA ASP A 346 13.47 -11.60 1.31
C ASP A 346 12.98 -11.59 -0.16
N VAL A 347 12.34 -12.69 -0.57
CA VAL A 347 11.64 -12.81 -1.84
C VAL A 347 10.20 -13.22 -1.56
N TRP A 348 9.28 -12.29 -1.76
CA TRP A 348 7.85 -12.48 -1.50
C TRP A 348 7.12 -12.75 -2.80
N TRP A 349 6.77 -14.03 -3.00
CA TRP A 349 5.99 -14.45 -4.17
C TRP A 349 4.60 -13.82 -4.17
N ASN A 350 4.11 -13.43 -5.36
CA ASN A 350 2.82 -12.75 -5.51
C ASN A 350 1.83 -13.61 -6.29
N GLU A 351 1.63 -13.36 -7.56
CA GLU A 351 0.67 -14.11 -8.39
C GLU A 351 1.37 -15.28 -9.10
N VAL A 352 1.79 -16.24 -8.30
CA VAL A 352 2.48 -17.46 -8.79
C VAL A 352 1.73 -18.69 -8.30
N THR A 353 1.90 -19.78 -9.04
CA THR A 353 1.47 -21.12 -8.63
C THR A 353 2.69 -22.01 -8.46
N GLY A 354 2.55 -23.05 -7.65
CA GLY A 354 3.57 -24.09 -7.48
C GLY A 354 3.01 -25.46 -7.83
N ASP A 355 3.85 -26.34 -8.35
CA ASP A 355 3.51 -27.75 -8.51
C ASP A 355 4.05 -28.60 -7.35
N HIS A 356 3.77 -29.88 -7.38
CA HIS A 356 4.19 -30.87 -6.38
C HIS A 356 5.71 -31.11 -6.34
N GLU A 357 6.45 -30.68 -7.38
CA GLU A 357 7.91 -30.75 -7.45
C GLU A 357 8.56 -29.43 -6.94
N GLY A 358 7.77 -28.44 -6.50
CA GLY A 358 8.25 -27.15 -6.02
C GLY A 358 8.69 -26.20 -7.11
N ARG A 359 8.34 -26.48 -8.38
CA ARG A 359 8.54 -25.54 -9.48
C ARG A 359 7.48 -24.44 -9.41
N LEU A 360 7.89 -23.21 -9.71
CA LEU A 360 7.02 -22.06 -9.70
C LEU A 360 6.67 -21.61 -11.11
N PHE A 361 5.45 -21.10 -11.26
CA PHE A 361 4.91 -20.61 -12.52
C PHE A 361 4.23 -19.27 -12.33
N SER A 362 4.47 -18.36 -13.25
CA SER A 362 3.84 -17.03 -13.30
C SER A 362 2.57 -17.06 -14.16
N ALA A 363 1.52 -16.41 -13.67
CA ALA A 363 0.30 -16.16 -14.43
C ALA A 363 0.33 -14.84 -15.22
N GLY A 364 1.48 -14.15 -15.28
CA GLY A 364 1.65 -12.97 -16.13
C GLY A 364 1.41 -11.62 -15.46
N HIS A 365 1.17 -11.58 -14.13
CA HIS A 365 1.00 -10.34 -13.35
C HIS A 365 2.25 -9.98 -12.54
N ARG A 366 2.07 -9.62 -11.27
CA ARG A 366 3.20 -9.45 -10.35
C ARG A 366 3.73 -10.81 -9.97
N ILE A 367 5.03 -11.05 -10.13
CA ILE A 367 5.66 -12.35 -9.86
C ILE A 367 6.15 -12.39 -8.42
N CYS A 368 6.95 -11.42 -8.01
CA CYS A 368 7.43 -11.30 -6.64
C CYS A 368 7.87 -9.88 -6.32
N ASP A 369 7.99 -9.62 -5.02
CA ASP A 369 8.66 -8.46 -4.47
C ASP A 369 9.96 -8.92 -3.80
N VAL A 370 11.09 -8.39 -4.27
CA VAL A 370 12.42 -8.62 -3.69
C VAL A 370 12.72 -7.49 -2.75
N ILE A 371 12.95 -7.81 -1.47
CA ILE A 371 13.09 -6.82 -0.40
C ILE A 371 14.42 -7.01 0.31
N ALA A 372 15.24 -5.97 0.30
CA ALA A 372 16.48 -5.92 1.03
C ALA A 372 16.48 -4.79 2.06
N LEU A 373 17.06 -5.08 3.21
CA LEU A 373 17.25 -4.14 4.32
C LEU A 373 18.75 -4.01 4.61
N SER A 374 19.19 -2.81 5.00
CA SER A 374 20.59 -2.53 5.37
C SER A 374 20.72 -1.29 6.24
N ALA A 375 21.92 -1.06 6.74
CA ALA A 375 22.30 0.16 7.45
C ALA A 375 22.35 1.38 6.53
N SER A 376 22.61 1.18 5.23
CA SER A 376 22.64 2.25 4.22
C SER A 376 21.66 1.98 3.08
N LEU A 377 21.19 3.06 2.44
CA LEU A 377 20.30 2.96 1.27
C LEU A 377 21.00 2.30 0.08
N GLU A 378 22.26 2.66 -0.15
CA GLU A 378 23.05 2.12 -1.26
C GLU A 378 23.16 0.60 -1.18
N GLU A 379 23.51 0.07 0.00
CA GLU A 379 23.60 -1.39 0.21
C GLU A 379 22.24 -2.08 0.05
N ALA A 380 21.17 -1.50 0.58
CA ALA A 380 19.83 -2.06 0.41
C ALA A 380 19.43 -2.15 -1.07
N VAL A 381 19.66 -1.08 -1.83
CA VAL A 381 19.39 -1.03 -3.28
C VAL A 381 20.25 -2.03 -4.03
N GLN A 382 21.57 -2.07 -3.80
CA GLN A 382 22.49 -2.99 -4.45
C GLN A 382 22.09 -4.45 -4.16
N LYS A 383 21.75 -4.77 -2.92
CA LYS A 383 21.33 -6.09 -2.48
C LYS A 383 20.02 -6.50 -3.16
N ALA A 384 19.02 -5.62 -3.22
CA ALA A 384 17.77 -5.90 -3.90
C ALA A 384 18.00 -6.21 -5.40
N TYR A 385 18.81 -5.39 -6.09
CA TYR A 385 19.12 -5.63 -7.50
C TYR A 385 19.93 -6.89 -7.76
N SER A 386 20.87 -7.24 -6.89
CA SER A 386 21.64 -8.47 -7.04
C SER A 386 20.75 -9.71 -6.94
N ASN A 387 19.71 -9.66 -6.13
CA ASN A 387 18.81 -10.79 -5.93
C ASN A 387 17.71 -10.87 -7.00
N ILE A 388 17.11 -9.75 -7.42
CA ILE A 388 16.05 -9.83 -8.44
C ILE A 388 16.57 -10.35 -9.77
N ARG A 389 17.85 -10.09 -10.11
CA ARG A 389 18.49 -10.62 -11.32
C ARG A 389 18.66 -12.15 -11.32
N LYS A 390 18.54 -12.80 -10.16
CA LYS A 390 18.55 -14.27 -10.02
C LYS A 390 17.21 -14.91 -10.40
N ILE A 391 16.17 -14.11 -10.62
CA ILE A 391 14.82 -14.59 -10.93
C ILE A 391 14.50 -14.26 -12.39
N ARG A 392 14.08 -15.27 -13.17
CA ARG A 392 13.75 -15.12 -14.59
C ARG A 392 12.40 -15.77 -14.89
N SER A 393 11.60 -15.11 -15.69
CA SER A 393 10.41 -15.65 -16.32
C SER A 393 10.23 -14.96 -17.67
N LEU A 394 9.75 -15.67 -18.66
CA LEU A 394 9.59 -15.12 -20.00
C LEU A 394 8.71 -13.86 -19.98
N GLY A 395 9.17 -12.80 -20.62
CA GLY A 395 8.45 -11.52 -20.68
C GLY A 395 8.34 -10.77 -19.35
N SER A 396 9.04 -11.20 -18.29
CA SER A 396 9.10 -10.45 -17.03
C SER A 396 10.02 -9.24 -17.13
N TYR A 397 9.71 -8.21 -16.33
CA TYR A 397 10.53 -7.01 -16.22
C TYR A 397 10.50 -6.45 -14.81
N PHE A 398 11.46 -5.61 -14.48
CA PHE A 398 11.51 -4.79 -13.28
C PHE A 398 12.14 -3.43 -13.60
N ARG A 399 11.85 -2.43 -12.78
CA ARG A 399 12.46 -1.11 -12.91
C ARG A 399 13.91 -1.15 -12.46
N THR A 400 14.79 -0.52 -13.24
CA THR A 400 16.25 -0.45 -12.97
C THR A 400 16.69 0.90 -12.41
N ASP A 401 15.75 1.82 -12.17
CA ASP A 401 15.99 3.19 -11.70
C ASP A 401 15.60 3.43 -10.23
N ILE A 402 15.16 2.38 -9.51
CA ILE A 402 14.80 2.49 -8.09
C ILE A 402 16.05 2.82 -7.28
N GLY A 403 15.99 3.90 -6.50
CA GLY A 403 17.11 4.40 -5.70
C GLY A 403 18.08 5.33 -6.45
N GLN A 404 17.88 5.58 -7.74
CA GLN A 404 18.80 6.43 -8.54
C GLN A 404 18.40 7.92 -8.53
N SER A 405 17.15 8.23 -8.35
CA SER A 405 16.64 9.60 -8.35
C SER A 405 15.53 9.74 -7.32
N LEU A 406 15.34 10.91 -6.73
CA LEU A 406 14.27 11.25 -5.81
C LEU A 406 14.58 11.04 -4.31
N TRP A 407 15.67 10.40 -3.92
CA TRP A 407 16.05 10.33 -2.51
C TRP A 407 17.18 11.34 -2.18
N PRO A 408 17.15 12.08 -1.06
CA PRO A 408 16.09 12.15 -0.06
C PRO A 408 14.83 12.89 -0.54
N PRO A 409 13.65 12.60 0.06
CA PRO A 409 12.41 13.25 -0.31
C PRO A 409 12.53 14.77 -0.28
N GLY A 410 12.16 15.44 -1.39
CA GLY A 410 12.15 16.89 -1.47
C GLY A 410 13.38 17.56 -2.09
N ASN A 411 14.32 16.80 -2.63
CA ASN A 411 15.46 17.31 -3.41
C ASN A 411 15.13 17.40 -4.91
N ILE A 412 13.97 17.92 -5.28
CA ILE A 412 13.63 18.23 -6.68
C ILE A 412 13.21 19.69 -6.76
#